data_d3d7458e0d510f8579ac7fd9331f410c
#
_entry.id   d3d7458e0d510f8579ac7fd9331f410c
#
_cell.length_a   1.000
_cell.length_b   1.000
_cell.length_c   1.000
_cell.angle_alpha   90.00
_cell.angle_beta   90.00
_cell.angle_gamma   90.00
#
_symmetry.space_group_name_H-M   'P 1'
#
loop_
_entity.id
_entity.type
_entity.pdbx_description
1 polymer ?
#
loop_
_entity_poly.entity_id
_entity_poly.type
_entity_poly.pdbx_seq_one_letter_code
_entity_poly.pdbx_strand_id
1 'polypeptide(L)'
;MAEKLMKYADATKKYDVVFGLETHVELSTNTKLFCPAHIEFGGEPNTELTPVSLGLPGSLPVINKTAVDYAIKLGLALHCEIAEWSQFARKNYFYPDMPRDYQISQYDKPTNGNGYLDVELEDGTVFRVQIGRAHV
;
A
#
# COMPACT_ATOMS: atom_id res chain seq x y z
N MET A 1 34.42 -15.60 -14.06
CA MET A 1 34.38 -14.76 -15.28
C MET A 1 33.23 -13.78 -15.08
N ALA A 2 33.48 -12.46 -15.11
CA ALA A 2 32.39 -11.48 -15.00
C ALA A 2 31.54 -11.57 -16.27
N GLU A 3 30.25 -11.78 -16.12
CA GLU A 3 29.31 -11.82 -17.23
C GLU A 3 29.30 -10.44 -17.92
N LYS A 4 29.49 -10.43 -19.22
CA LYS A 4 29.57 -9.19 -19.99
C LYS A 4 28.16 -8.61 -20.10
N LEU A 5 27.86 -7.56 -19.31
CA LEU A 5 26.58 -6.88 -19.36
C LEU A 5 26.25 -6.39 -20.78
N MET A 6 25.02 -6.61 -21.18
CA MET A 6 24.48 -6.11 -22.44
C MET A 6 24.34 -4.57 -22.39
N LYS A 7 24.66 -3.88 -23.49
CA LYS A 7 24.41 -2.43 -23.58
C LYS A 7 22.90 -2.16 -23.65
N TYR A 8 22.45 -1.07 -23.05
CA TYR A 8 21.04 -0.68 -23.03
C TYR A 8 20.39 -0.67 -24.43
N ALA A 9 21.03 -0.05 -25.41
CA ALA A 9 20.55 0.00 -26.80
C ALA A 9 20.40 -1.37 -27.49
N ASP A 10 21.11 -2.40 -27.02
CA ASP A 10 20.97 -3.77 -27.53
C ASP A 10 19.93 -4.54 -26.73
N ALA A 11 19.77 -4.22 -25.44
CA ALA A 11 18.77 -4.81 -24.58
C ALA A 11 17.35 -4.40 -25.03
N THR A 12 17.12 -3.13 -25.30
CA THR A 12 15.81 -2.59 -25.72
C THR A 12 15.32 -3.07 -27.08
N LYS A 13 16.24 -3.63 -27.93
CA LYS A 13 15.84 -4.31 -29.17
C LYS A 13 15.30 -5.72 -28.94
N LYS A 14 15.57 -6.29 -27.79
CA LYS A 14 15.34 -7.71 -27.48
C LYS A 14 14.34 -7.92 -26.34
N TYR A 15 14.22 -6.95 -25.46
CA TYR A 15 13.38 -7.01 -24.25
C TYR A 15 12.58 -5.73 -24.09
N ASP A 16 11.33 -5.87 -23.66
CA ASP A 16 10.53 -4.76 -23.20
C ASP A 16 10.93 -4.43 -21.76
N VAL A 17 11.07 -3.13 -21.48
CA VAL A 17 11.40 -2.65 -20.13
C VAL A 17 10.09 -2.42 -19.38
N VAL A 18 9.89 -3.18 -18.31
CA VAL A 18 8.69 -3.06 -17.44
C VAL A 18 9.13 -2.63 -16.05
N PHE A 19 8.51 -1.56 -15.55
CA PHE A 19 8.71 -1.08 -14.18
C PHE A 19 7.46 -1.31 -13.35
N GLY A 20 7.64 -1.86 -12.14
CA GLY A 20 6.64 -1.86 -11.08
C GLY A 20 7.05 -0.87 -10.01
N LEU A 21 6.12 0.01 -9.64
CA LEU A 21 6.32 1.00 -8.59
C LEU A 21 5.31 0.77 -7.47
N GLU A 22 5.77 0.85 -6.23
CA GLU A 22 4.92 0.86 -5.05
C GLU A 22 5.12 2.17 -4.30
N THR A 23 4.03 2.85 -4.01
CA THR A 23 4.04 4.10 -3.25
C THR A 23 3.31 3.89 -1.93
N HIS A 24 4.01 4.10 -0.83
CA HIS A 24 3.43 4.07 0.50
C HIS A 24 2.97 5.46 0.90
N VAL A 25 1.74 5.56 1.40
CA VAL A 25 1.14 6.82 1.86
C VAL A 25 0.76 6.67 3.32
N GLU A 26 1.32 7.51 4.17
CA GLU A 26 0.92 7.61 5.57
C GLU A 26 -0.30 8.53 5.69
N LEU A 27 -1.42 7.97 6.16
CA LEU A 27 -2.67 8.71 6.27
C LEU A 27 -2.70 9.57 7.55
N SER A 28 -3.19 10.80 7.43
CA SER A 28 -3.36 11.73 8.55
C SER A 28 -4.61 11.41 9.38
N THR A 29 -4.73 10.19 9.89
CA THR A 29 -5.79 9.79 10.81
C THR A 29 -5.37 10.00 12.26
N ASN A 30 -6.33 10.20 13.14
CA ASN A 30 -6.06 10.39 14.58
C ASN A 30 -5.70 9.09 15.30
N THR A 31 -6.08 7.96 14.73
CA THR A 31 -5.84 6.63 15.31
C THR A 31 -5.32 5.66 14.27
N LYS A 32 -4.73 4.57 14.74
CA LYS A 32 -4.26 3.46 13.90
C LYS A 32 -5.41 2.79 13.14
N LEU A 33 -5.09 1.99 12.13
CA LEU A 33 -6.07 1.37 11.23
C LEU A 33 -7.00 0.37 11.95
N PHE A 34 -6.46 -0.45 12.85
CA PHE A 34 -7.19 -1.57 13.45
C PHE A 34 -7.45 -1.44 14.95
N CYS A 35 -7.06 -0.33 15.55
CA CYS A 35 -7.28 -0.08 16.97
C CYS A 35 -7.37 1.42 17.28
N PRO A 36 -7.99 1.81 18.39
CA PRO A 36 -8.15 3.22 18.76
C PRO A 36 -6.88 3.86 19.37
N ALA A 37 -5.72 3.22 19.26
CA ALA A 37 -4.48 3.83 19.69
C ALA A 37 -4.23 5.12 18.91
N HIS A 38 -3.86 6.18 19.61
CA HIS A 38 -3.47 7.45 19.02
C HIS A 38 -2.21 7.30 18.19
N ILE A 39 -2.01 8.18 17.23
CA ILE A 39 -0.79 8.25 16.41
C ILE A 39 -0.13 9.59 16.71
N GLU A 40 1.11 9.55 17.21
CA GLU A 40 1.92 10.73 17.43
C GLU A 40 3.33 10.49 16.90
N PHE A 41 3.81 11.39 16.04
CA PHE A 41 5.18 11.31 15.56
C PHE A 41 6.16 11.67 16.68
N GLY A 42 7.12 10.78 16.93
CA GLY A 42 8.14 10.98 17.97
C GLY A 42 7.67 10.68 19.40
N GLY A 43 6.52 10.02 19.55
CA GLY A 43 6.07 9.51 20.85
C GLY A 43 7.03 8.47 21.45
N GLU A 44 6.98 8.32 22.77
CA GLU A 44 7.83 7.35 23.48
C GLU A 44 7.51 5.91 23.02
N PRO A 45 8.52 5.02 22.90
CA PRO A 45 8.32 3.65 22.50
C PRO A 45 7.27 2.91 23.37
N ASN A 46 6.40 2.13 22.74
CA ASN A 46 5.39 1.29 23.37
C ASN A 46 4.34 2.05 24.22
N THR A 47 4.09 3.32 23.94
CA THR A 47 3.04 4.11 24.63
C THR A 47 1.73 4.18 23.83
N GLU A 48 1.79 4.07 22.50
CA GLU A 48 0.62 4.12 21.62
C GLU A 48 0.00 2.73 21.44
N LEU A 49 -0.48 2.16 22.54
CA LEU A 49 -1.00 0.80 22.61
C LEU A 49 -2.42 0.75 23.17
N THR A 50 -3.13 -0.28 22.79
CA THR A 50 -4.46 -0.65 23.33
C THR A 50 -4.50 -2.15 23.59
N PRO A 51 -5.51 -2.68 24.29
CA PRO A 51 -5.70 -4.11 24.46
C PRO A 51 -5.64 -4.90 23.14
N VAL A 52 -6.16 -4.32 22.03
CA VAL A 52 -6.08 -4.92 20.68
C VAL A 52 -4.65 -5.02 20.20
N SER A 53 -3.85 -3.97 20.40
CA SER A 53 -2.43 -3.96 19.99
C SER A 53 -1.61 -5.02 20.74
N LEU A 54 -1.97 -5.27 22.01
CA LEU A 54 -1.33 -6.24 22.88
C LEU A 54 -1.86 -7.67 22.68
N GLY A 55 -2.91 -7.86 21.89
CA GLY A 55 -3.52 -9.16 21.67
C GLY A 55 -4.17 -9.76 22.91
N LEU A 56 -4.70 -8.92 23.81
CA LEU A 56 -5.33 -9.39 25.06
C LEU A 56 -6.58 -10.21 24.75
N PRO A 57 -6.87 -11.25 25.56
CA PRO A 57 -8.04 -12.11 25.40
C PRO A 57 -9.35 -11.30 25.33
N GLY A 58 -10.18 -11.61 24.33
CA GLY A 58 -11.48 -10.96 24.12
C GLY A 58 -11.44 -9.63 23.38
N SER A 59 -10.25 -9.07 23.10
CA SER A 59 -10.12 -7.88 22.27
C SER A 59 -10.07 -8.23 20.78
N LEU A 60 -10.83 -7.51 19.97
CA LEU A 60 -10.89 -7.69 18.53
C LEU A 60 -10.57 -6.39 17.80
N PRO A 61 -9.84 -6.46 16.66
CA PRO A 61 -9.58 -5.29 15.84
C PRO A 61 -10.87 -4.73 15.23
N VAL A 62 -10.95 -3.39 15.15
CA VAL A 62 -12.01 -2.67 14.46
C VAL A 62 -11.36 -1.68 13.51
N ILE A 63 -11.81 -1.66 12.27
CA ILE A 63 -11.24 -0.81 11.24
C ILE A 63 -11.56 0.67 11.49
N ASN A 64 -10.58 1.52 11.24
CA ASN A 64 -10.74 2.98 11.25
C ASN A 64 -11.51 3.44 10.01
N LYS A 65 -12.73 3.90 10.21
CA LYS A 65 -13.60 4.39 9.12
C LYS A 65 -12.94 5.52 8.32
N THR A 66 -12.26 6.45 8.97
CA THR A 66 -11.60 7.59 8.31
C THR A 66 -10.51 7.10 7.36
N ALA A 67 -9.76 6.06 7.72
CA ALA A 67 -8.76 5.47 6.83
C ALA A 67 -9.41 4.87 5.57
N VAL A 68 -10.53 4.18 5.72
CA VAL A 68 -11.30 3.66 4.57
C VAL A 68 -11.82 4.80 3.69
N ASP A 69 -12.37 5.85 4.29
CA ASP A 69 -12.85 7.02 3.54
C ASP A 69 -11.71 7.69 2.75
N TYR A 70 -10.49 7.75 3.33
CA TYR A 70 -9.32 8.29 2.64
C TYR A 70 -8.82 7.36 1.51
N ALA A 71 -8.85 6.06 1.72
CA ALA A 71 -8.52 5.09 0.67
C ALA A 71 -9.47 5.21 -0.52
N ILE A 72 -10.77 5.35 -0.28
CA ILE A 72 -11.77 5.56 -1.33
C ILE A 72 -11.52 6.89 -2.06
N LYS A 73 -11.25 7.99 -1.34
CA LYS A 73 -10.91 9.28 -1.95
C LYS A 73 -9.68 9.19 -2.84
N LEU A 74 -8.65 8.49 -2.37
CA LEU A 74 -7.43 8.24 -3.16
C LEU A 74 -7.76 7.44 -4.42
N GLY A 75 -8.54 6.37 -4.29
CA GLY A 75 -8.98 5.56 -5.42
C GLY A 75 -9.75 6.38 -6.47
N LEU A 76 -10.67 7.24 -6.04
CA LEU A 76 -11.39 8.14 -6.94
C LEU A 76 -10.46 9.13 -7.64
N ALA A 77 -9.48 9.69 -6.94
CA ALA A 77 -8.48 10.61 -7.52
C ALA A 77 -7.58 9.91 -8.55
N LEU A 78 -7.36 8.61 -8.40
CA LEU A 78 -6.55 7.77 -9.30
C LEU A 78 -7.41 7.02 -10.33
N HIS A 79 -8.66 7.43 -10.53
CA HIS A 79 -9.60 6.80 -11.47
C HIS A 79 -9.73 5.28 -11.29
N CYS A 80 -9.60 4.81 -10.05
CA CYS A 80 -9.73 3.40 -9.72
C CYS A 80 -11.20 2.95 -9.67
N GLU A 81 -11.42 1.69 -9.96
CA GLU A 81 -12.67 1.00 -9.66
C GLU A 81 -12.78 0.81 -8.14
N ILE A 82 -13.79 1.41 -7.50
CA ILE A 82 -14.02 1.24 -6.06
C ILE A 82 -14.80 -0.06 -5.84
N ALA A 83 -14.26 -0.96 -5.04
CA ALA A 83 -14.89 -2.23 -4.74
C ALA A 83 -16.09 -2.04 -3.81
N GLU A 84 -17.23 -2.67 -4.11
CA GLU A 84 -18.39 -2.74 -3.21
C GLU A 84 -18.12 -3.62 -1.98
N TRP A 85 -17.17 -4.54 -2.11
CA TRP A 85 -16.74 -5.44 -1.05
C TRP A 85 -15.22 -5.67 -1.14
N SER A 86 -14.56 -5.60 -0.01
CA SER A 86 -13.12 -5.85 0.11
C SER A 86 -12.80 -6.74 1.30
N GLN A 87 -11.61 -7.33 1.32
CA GLN A 87 -11.17 -8.23 2.38
C GLN A 87 -9.71 -8.01 2.69
N PHE A 88 -9.41 -8.00 3.98
CA PHE A 88 -8.02 -8.08 4.45
C PHE A 88 -7.53 -9.53 4.41
N ALA A 89 -6.29 -9.68 3.97
CA ALA A 89 -5.55 -10.94 3.96
C ALA A 89 -4.25 -10.80 4.75
N ARG A 90 -3.58 -11.91 5.01
CA ARG A 90 -2.27 -11.93 5.64
C ARG A 90 -1.23 -12.40 4.63
N LYS A 91 -0.24 -11.55 4.37
CA LYS A 91 0.97 -11.90 3.63
C LYS A 91 1.99 -12.42 4.64
N ASN A 92 2.15 -13.72 4.72
CA ASN A 92 3.09 -14.33 5.64
C ASN A 92 4.52 -14.29 5.08
N TYR A 93 5.47 -13.85 5.89
CA TYR A 93 6.89 -13.88 5.60
C TYR A 93 7.69 -13.80 6.89
N PHE A 94 8.90 -14.39 6.87
CA PHE A 94 9.75 -14.48 8.04
C PHE A 94 10.96 -13.56 7.87
N TYR A 95 11.04 -12.55 8.73
CA TYR A 95 12.13 -11.59 8.75
C TYR A 95 12.55 -11.31 10.18
N PRO A 96 13.85 -11.14 10.48
CA PRO A 96 14.34 -10.92 11.85
C PRO A 96 13.73 -9.73 12.56
N ASP A 97 13.31 -8.70 11.82
CA ASP A 97 12.71 -7.46 12.31
C ASP A 97 11.18 -7.46 12.28
N MET A 98 10.55 -8.57 11.91
CA MET A 98 9.10 -8.73 11.84
C MET A 98 8.63 -9.84 12.79
N PRO A 99 8.48 -9.56 14.10
CA PRO A 99 8.22 -10.58 15.10
C PRO A 99 6.85 -11.28 14.98
N ARG A 100 5.90 -10.69 14.26
CA ARG A 100 4.57 -11.29 14.01
C ARG A 100 4.51 -12.18 12.77
N ASP A 101 5.57 -12.22 11.97
CA ASP A 101 5.73 -13.06 10.77
C ASP A 101 4.67 -12.87 9.66
N TYR A 102 3.87 -11.81 9.72
CA TYR A 102 2.93 -11.46 8.67
C TYR A 102 2.69 -9.95 8.56
N GLN A 103 2.24 -9.54 7.40
CA GLN A 103 1.76 -8.19 7.09
C GLN A 103 0.29 -8.28 6.65
N ILE A 104 -0.55 -7.37 7.13
CA ILE A 104 -1.91 -7.22 6.61
C ILE A 104 -1.82 -6.70 5.18
N SER A 105 -2.64 -7.25 4.31
CA SER A 105 -2.68 -6.94 2.88
C SER A 105 -4.11 -7.03 2.36
N GLN A 106 -4.35 -6.48 1.18
CA GLN A 106 -5.59 -6.65 0.41
C GLN A 106 -5.23 -7.15 -1.00
N TYR A 107 -4.57 -8.30 -1.09
CA TYR A 107 -3.97 -8.80 -2.31
C TYR A 107 -4.99 -9.08 -3.41
N ASP A 108 -6.02 -9.86 -3.12
CA ASP A 108 -7.02 -10.35 -4.07
C ASP A 108 -8.35 -9.60 -4.03
N LYS A 109 -8.61 -8.88 -2.95
CA LYS A 109 -9.85 -8.11 -2.74
C LYS A 109 -9.54 -6.69 -2.24
N PRO A 110 -8.81 -5.89 -3.03
CA PRO A 110 -8.44 -4.53 -2.64
C PRO A 110 -9.65 -3.61 -2.57
N THR A 111 -9.54 -2.55 -1.81
CA THR A 111 -10.55 -1.48 -1.77
C THR A 111 -10.67 -0.77 -3.11
N ASN A 112 -9.54 -0.57 -3.79
CA ASN A 112 -9.46 0.08 -5.09
C ASN A 112 -8.83 -0.88 -6.10
N GLY A 113 -9.57 -1.19 -7.16
CA GLY A 113 -9.10 -2.00 -8.28
C GLY A 113 -8.25 -1.20 -9.27
N ASN A 114 -8.29 -1.62 -10.53
CA ASN A 114 -7.52 -0.96 -11.58
C ASN A 114 -7.88 0.52 -11.72
N GLY A 115 -6.90 1.32 -12.02
CA GLY A 115 -7.04 2.75 -12.25
C GLY A 115 -5.93 3.30 -13.11
N TYR A 116 -5.83 4.61 -13.17
CA TYR A 116 -4.77 5.27 -13.91
C TYR A 116 -4.51 6.68 -13.40
N LEU A 117 -3.33 7.19 -13.74
CA LEU A 117 -2.96 8.58 -13.57
C LEU A 117 -2.40 9.11 -14.91
N ASP A 118 -2.97 10.18 -15.42
CA ASP A 118 -2.43 10.88 -16.58
C ASP A 118 -1.40 11.91 -16.11
N VAL A 119 -0.17 11.77 -16.60
CA VAL A 119 0.95 12.65 -16.28
C VAL A 119 1.30 13.46 -17.50
N GLU A 120 1.22 14.79 -17.41
CA GLU A 120 1.66 15.71 -18.45
C GLU A 120 3.18 15.92 -18.32
N LEU A 121 3.90 15.65 -19.41
CA LEU A 121 5.33 15.88 -19.53
C LEU A 121 5.63 17.32 -19.90
N GLU A 122 6.89 17.77 -19.75
CA GLU A 122 7.33 19.13 -20.04
C GLU A 122 7.08 19.57 -21.49
N ASP A 123 7.01 18.63 -22.43
CA ASP A 123 6.72 18.87 -23.84
C ASP A 123 5.21 18.91 -24.17
N GLY A 124 4.34 18.80 -23.16
CA GLY A 124 2.90 18.73 -23.30
C GLY A 124 2.34 17.36 -23.68
N THR A 125 3.19 16.34 -23.80
CA THR A 125 2.75 14.97 -24.03
C THR A 125 2.10 14.41 -22.76
N VAL A 126 0.94 13.77 -22.91
CA VAL A 126 0.27 13.08 -21.80
C VAL A 126 0.65 11.62 -21.80
N PHE A 127 1.23 11.15 -20.70
CA PHE A 127 1.59 9.76 -20.49
C PHE A 127 0.68 9.14 -19.43
N ARG A 128 0.02 8.04 -19.76
CA ARG A 128 -0.85 7.32 -18.83
C ARG A 128 -0.08 6.26 -18.05
N VAL A 129 -0.03 6.41 -16.74
CA VAL A 129 0.48 5.41 -15.80
C VAL A 129 -0.68 4.54 -15.36
N GLN A 130 -0.56 3.23 -15.55
CA GLN A 130 -1.55 2.26 -15.10
C GLN A 130 -1.36 1.96 -13.61
N ILE A 131 -2.46 1.91 -12.88
CA ILE A 131 -2.50 1.54 -11.48
C ILE A 131 -3.19 0.18 -11.38
N GLY A 132 -2.48 -0.82 -10.90
CA GLY A 132 -3.02 -2.17 -10.75
C GLY A 132 -3.98 -2.30 -9.57
N ARG A 133 -3.70 -1.63 -8.46
CA ARG A 133 -4.56 -1.54 -7.28
C ARG A 133 -4.04 -0.51 -6.29
N ALA A 134 -4.94 -0.02 -5.43
CA ALA A 134 -4.59 0.67 -4.20
C ALA A 134 -5.40 0.11 -3.04
N HIS A 135 -4.82 0.03 -1.87
CA HIS A 135 -5.47 -0.55 -0.69
C HIS A 135 -4.98 0.09 0.61
N VAL A 136 -5.69 -0.15 1.70
CA VAL A 136 -5.37 0.34 3.06
C VAL A 136 -4.33 -0.56 3.71
#